data_393219df055d722ea9a437ffc0bc6b22
#
_entry.id   393219df055d722ea9a437ffc0bc6b22
#
_cell.length_a   1.000
_cell.length_b   1.000
_cell.length_c   1.000
_cell.angle_alpha   90.00
_cell.angle_beta   90.00
_cell.angle_gamma   90.00
#
_symmetry.space_group_name_H-M   'P 1'
#
loop_
_entity.id
_entity.type
_entity.pdbx_description
1 polymer ?
#
loop_
_entity_poly.entity_id
_entity_poly.type
_entity_poly.pdbx_seq_one_letter_code
_entity_poly.pdbx_strand_id
1 'polypeptide(L)'
;DNRRVHILYGNDTGGGHLHGTGRPCKSEFPASWDEDRIIGTITKIAANDNAGWVREDNGYYVGEQTVDGLKIRVVLDREQDDIVTGYPLNVARNPCPANDNTP
;
A
#
# COMPACT_ATOMS: atom_id res chain seq x y z
N ASP A 1 1.05 15.94 3.83
CA ASP A 1 -0.02 15.09 3.33
C ASP A 1 -0.15 13.83 4.18
N ASN A 2 -1.31 13.67 4.82
CA ASN A 2 -1.55 12.55 5.73
C ASN A 2 -1.49 11.19 5.03
N ARG A 3 -1.87 11.11 3.76
CA ARG A 3 -1.82 9.85 3.01
C ARG A 3 -0.40 9.43 2.70
N ARG A 4 0.44 10.39 2.35
CA ARG A 4 1.86 10.13 2.13
C ARG A 4 2.51 9.57 3.39
N VAL A 5 2.25 10.18 4.54
CA VAL A 5 2.77 9.72 5.83
C VAL A 5 2.22 8.33 6.17
N HIS A 6 0.93 8.10 5.98
CA HIS A 6 0.32 6.79 6.23
C HIS A 6 0.96 5.69 5.40
N ILE A 7 1.10 5.91 4.09
CA ILE A 7 1.66 4.89 3.20
C ILE A 7 3.12 4.60 3.54
N LEU A 8 3.93 5.64 3.71
CA LEU A 8 5.38 5.49 3.88
C LEU A 8 5.77 5.10 5.29
N TYR A 9 5.27 5.79 6.28
CA TYR A 9 5.72 5.65 7.68
C TYR A 9 4.69 4.98 8.58
N GLY A 10 3.41 5.04 8.20
CA GLY A 10 2.33 4.51 9.02
C GLY A 10 1.86 5.49 10.09
N ASN A 11 0.70 5.17 10.65
CA ASN A 11 0.09 5.92 11.75
C ASN A 11 -0.78 4.95 12.57
N ASP A 12 -1.65 5.47 13.42
CA ASP A 12 -2.51 4.65 14.29
C ASP A 12 -3.44 3.71 13.52
N THR A 13 -3.72 4.01 12.24
CA THR A 13 -4.61 3.18 11.42
C THR A 13 -3.87 2.19 10.52
N GLY A 14 -2.55 2.13 10.58
CA GLY A 14 -1.74 1.19 9.79
C GLY A 14 -0.77 1.88 8.85
N GLY A 15 -0.43 1.21 7.75
CA GLY A 15 0.54 1.69 6.78
C GLY A 15 1.99 1.37 7.19
N GLY A 16 2.94 2.14 6.67
CA GLY A 16 4.35 1.96 7.01
C GLY A 16 5.07 1.02 6.06
N HIS A 17 5.01 1.30 4.76
CA HIS A 17 5.53 0.41 3.71
C HIS A 17 6.87 0.87 3.12
N LEU A 18 7.42 2.00 3.56
CA LEU A 18 8.76 2.42 3.16
C LEU A 18 9.80 1.45 3.74
N HIS A 19 10.82 1.13 2.96
CA HIS A 19 11.89 0.25 3.43
C HIS A 19 12.52 0.79 4.73
N GLY A 20 12.67 -0.08 5.71
CA GLY A 20 13.31 0.27 6.98
C GLY A 20 12.37 0.73 8.09
N THR A 21 11.06 0.85 7.84
CA THR A 21 10.11 1.22 8.91
C THR A 21 9.96 0.14 9.97
N GLY A 22 10.14 -1.13 9.59
CA GLY A 22 10.08 -2.25 10.52
C GLY A 22 8.72 -2.49 11.17
N ARG A 23 7.65 -1.95 10.62
CA ARG A 23 6.32 -2.11 11.20
C ARG A 23 5.87 -3.58 11.18
N PRO A 24 5.35 -4.14 12.30
CA PRO A 24 4.93 -5.54 12.35
C PRO A 24 3.87 -5.87 11.30
N CYS A 25 3.99 -7.03 10.69
CA CYS A 25 3.05 -7.59 9.71
C CYS A 25 2.95 -6.82 8.39
N LYS A 26 3.77 -5.79 8.19
CA LYS A 26 3.69 -4.96 6.97
C LYS A 26 4.72 -5.40 5.95
N SER A 27 4.34 -5.34 4.67
CA SER A 27 5.28 -5.50 3.57
C SER A 27 5.96 -4.16 3.30
N GLU A 28 7.23 -4.19 2.93
CA GLU A 28 8.00 -2.97 2.65
C GLU A 28 8.40 -2.94 1.18
N PHE A 29 8.41 -1.74 0.60
CA PHE A 29 8.96 -1.55 -0.74
C PHE A 29 10.47 -1.80 -0.71
N PRO A 30 11.07 -2.18 -1.85
CA PRO A 30 12.51 -2.41 -1.90
C PRO A 30 13.31 -1.16 -1.52
N ALA A 31 14.51 -1.37 -0.97
CA ALA A 31 15.38 -0.27 -0.55
C ALA A 31 15.72 0.68 -1.70
N SER A 32 15.70 0.21 -2.94
CA SER A 32 15.97 1.02 -4.12
C SER A 32 14.83 1.97 -4.50
N TRP A 33 13.67 1.83 -3.88
CA TRP A 33 12.52 2.70 -4.14
C TRP A 33 12.48 3.81 -3.10
N ASP A 34 12.76 5.04 -3.52
CA ASP A 34 12.63 6.20 -2.62
C ASP A 34 11.15 6.60 -2.46
N GLU A 35 10.92 7.59 -1.59
CA GLU A 35 9.56 8.05 -1.27
C GLU A 35 8.82 8.54 -2.51
N ASP A 36 9.48 9.32 -3.34
CA ASP A 36 8.85 9.89 -4.53
C ASP A 36 8.47 8.81 -5.54
N ARG A 37 9.30 7.79 -5.69
CA ARG A 37 9.01 6.66 -6.58
C ARG A 37 7.81 5.86 -6.08
N ILE A 38 7.75 5.60 -4.77
CA ILE A 38 6.64 4.86 -4.15
C ILE A 38 5.33 5.63 -4.37
N ILE A 39 5.30 6.87 -3.98
CA ILE A 39 4.08 7.70 -4.07
C ILE A 39 3.69 7.94 -5.52
N GLY A 40 4.64 8.23 -6.39
CA GLY A 40 4.36 8.43 -7.82
C GLY A 40 3.80 7.18 -8.48
N THR A 41 4.32 6.00 -8.14
CA THR A 41 3.84 4.73 -8.68
C THR A 41 2.43 4.42 -8.19
N ILE A 42 2.16 4.59 -6.90
CA ILE A 42 0.82 4.38 -6.33
C ILE A 42 -0.19 5.33 -6.98
N THR A 43 0.18 6.58 -7.19
CA THR A 43 -0.68 7.58 -7.82
C THR A 43 -1.01 7.18 -9.27
N LYS A 44 -0.03 6.67 -10.02
CA LYS A 44 -0.27 6.19 -11.39
C LYS A 44 -1.20 4.99 -11.42
N ILE A 45 -1.03 4.05 -10.49
CA ILE A 45 -1.92 2.88 -10.39
C ILE A 45 -3.35 3.34 -10.06
N ALA A 46 -3.48 4.28 -9.13
CA ALA A 46 -4.78 4.82 -8.73
C ALA A 46 -5.53 5.45 -9.91
N ALA A 47 -4.81 6.02 -10.88
CA ALA A 47 -5.38 6.63 -12.08
C ALA A 47 -5.61 5.62 -13.22
N ASN A 48 -5.18 4.36 -13.06
CA ASN A 48 -5.28 3.35 -14.11
C ASN A 48 -6.61 2.60 -14.01
N ASP A 49 -7.52 2.87 -14.94
CA ASP A 49 -8.85 2.22 -14.96
C ASP A 49 -8.75 0.70 -15.21
N ASN A 50 -7.62 0.21 -15.70
CA ASN A 50 -7.43 -1.20 -16.04
C ASN A 50 -6.69 -1.99 -14.96
N ALA A 51 -6.62 -1.47 -13.74
CA ALA A 51 -5.94 -2.17 -12.63
C ALA A 51 -6.79 -3.27 -11.98
N GLY A 52 -7.88 -3.69 -12.63
CA GLY A 52 -8.71 -4.78 -12.13
C GLY A 52 -9.49 -4.40 -10.86
N TRP A 53 -9.99 -3.20 -10.78
CA TRP A 53 -10.64 -2.67 -9.59
C TRP A 53 -11.84 -3.52 -9.17
N VAL A 54 -11.86 -3.91 -7.89
CA VAL A 54 -12.93 -4.68 -7.26
C VAL A 54 -13.39 -3.94 -6.01
N ARG A 55 -14.71 -3.79 -5.85
CA ARG A 55 -15.27 -3.18 -4.65
C ARG A 55 -15.28 -4.20 -3.50
N GLU A 56 -14.70 -3.81 -2.38
CA GLU A 56 -14.68 -4.61 -1.16
C GLU A 56 -15.93 -4.35 -0.31
N ASP A 57 -16.19 -5.23 0.67
CA ASP A 57 -17.35 -5.13 1.56
C ASP A 57 -17.36 -3.82 2.35
N ASN A 58 -16.20 -3.26 2.65
CA ASN A 58 -16.08 -1.99 3.36
C ASN A 58 -16.34 -0.76 2.48
N GLY A 59 -16.63 -0.97 1.20
CA GLY A 59 -16.91 0.10 0.25
C GLY A 59 -15.69 0.64 -0.48
N TYR A 60 -14.48 0.22 -0.10
CA TYR A 60 -13.27 0.62 -0.80
C TYR A 60 -13.09 -0.20 -2.09
N TYR A 61 -12.31 0.33 -3.00
CA TYR A 61 -11.92 -0.37 -4.24
C TYR A 61 -10.47 -0.77 -4.16
N VAL A 62 -10.17 -1.98 -4.60
CA VAL A 62 -8.84 -2.56 -4.58
C VAL A 62 -8.42 -2.88 -6.01
N GLY A 63 -7.26 -2.40 -6.42
CA GLY A 63 -6.67 -2.68 -7.73
C GLY A 63 -5.21 -3.08 -7.58
N GLU A 64 -4.67 -3.75 -8.60
CA GLU A 64 -3.31 -4.27 -8.57
C GLU A 64 -2.62 -4.04 -9.90
N GLN A 65 -1.33 -3.78 -9.84
CA GLN A 65 -0.49 -3.67 -11.04
C GLN A 65 0.92 -4.09 -10.71
N THR A 66 1.58 -4.78 -11.65
CA THR A 66 2.98 -5.16 -11.50
C THR A 66 3.85 -4.09 -12.17
N VAL A 67 4.80 -3.54 -11.43
CA VAL A 67 5.74 -2.52 -11.90
C VAL A 67 7.15 -2.98 -11.55
N ASP A 68 8.00 -3.16 -12.56
CA ASP A 68 9.37 -3.63 -12.40
C ASP A 68 9.46 -4.92 -11.55
N GLY A 69 8.55 -5.86 -11.81
CA GLY A 69 8.49 -7.13 -11.10
C GLY A 69 7.83 -7.07 -9.73
N LEU A 70 7.47 -5.89 -9.25
CA LEU A 70 6.84 -5.72 -7.95
C LEU A 70 5.33 -5.61 -8.13
N LYS A 71 4.57 -6.54 -7.54
CA LYS A 71 3.12 -6.52 -7.58
C LYS A 71 2.60 -5.61 -6.48
N ILE A 72 1.92 -4.54 -6.85
CA ILE A 72 1.49 -3.49 -5.93
C ILE A 72 -0.03 -3.46 -5.88
N ARG A 73 -0.59 -3.48 -4.67
CA ARG A 73 -2.01 -3.29 -4.43
C ARG A 73 -2.25 -1.85 -3.99
N VAL A 74 -3.29 -1.23 -4.55
CA VAL A 74 -3.73 0.11 -4.19
C VAL A 74 -5.18 0.05 -3.73
N VAL A 75 -5.48 0.73 -2.64
CA VAL A 75 -6.83 0.80 -2.06
C VAL A 75 -7.33 2.24 -2.20
N LEU A 76 -8.51 2.38 -2.80
CA LEU A 76 -9.13 3.69 -3.04
C LEU A 76 -10.44 3.83 -2.29
N ASP A 77 -10.69 5.04 -1.80
CA ASP A 77 -12.01 5.48 -1.34
C ASP A 77 -12.58 6.39 -2.44
N ARG A 78 -13.46 5.85 -3.26
CA ARG A 78 -14.01 6.60 -4.39
C ARG A 78 -15.02 7.67 -3.98
N GLU A 79 -15.67 7.50 -2.83
CA GLU A 79 -16.59 8.51 -2.32
C GLU A 79 -15.85 9.78 -1.91
N GLN A 80 -14.65 9.62 -1.36
CA GLN A 80 -13.79 10.73 -0.96
C GLN A 80 -12.77 11.12 -2.03
N ASP A 81 -12.74 10.39 -3.14
CA ASP A 81 -11.74 10.57 -4.21
C ASP A 81 -10.32 10.56 -3.65
N ASP A 82 -10.03 9.55 -2.84
CA ASP A 82 -8.81 9.49 -2.04
C ASP A 82 -8.11 8.13 -2.16
N ILE A 83 -6.79 8.13 -2.07
CA ILE A 83 -5.98 6.91 -1.98
C ILE A 83 -5.86 6.55 -0.50
N VAL A 84 -6.42 5.41 -0.11
CA VAL A 84 -6.34 4.95 1.28
C VAL A 84 -4.95 4.46 1.60
N THR A 85 -4.40 3.57 0.76
CA THR A 85 -3.05 3.04 0.94
C THR A 85 -2.57 2.34 -0.33
N GLY A 86 -1.30 1.95 -0.34
CA GLY A 86 -0.70 1.12 -1.38
C GLY A 86 0.48 0.36 -0.82
N TYR A 87 0.67 -0.89 -1.24
CA TYR A 87 1.74 -1.74 -0.70
C TYR A 87 2.08 -2.88 -1.65
N PRO A 88 3.31 -3.42 -1.54
CA PRO A 88 3.70 -4.57 -2.37
C PRO A 88 3.13 -5.87 -1.82
N LEU A 89 2.73 -6.78 -2.73
CA LEU A 89 2.17 -8.08 -2.37
C LEU A 89 3.17 -9.22 -2.45
N ASN A 90 4.08 -9.18 -3.41
CA ASN A 90 5.00 -10.29 -3.67
C ASN A 90 6.33 -10.16 -2.95
N VAL A 91 6.30 -9.56 -1.75
CA VAL A 91 7.45 -9.51 -0.85
C VAL A 91 7.02 -10.06 0.51
N ALA A 92 7.97 -10.58 1.27
CA ALA A 92 7.70 -11.08 2.62
C ALA A 92 7.26 -9.93 3.52
N ARG A 93 6.28 -10.22 4.38
CA ARG A 93 5.88 -9.27 5.42
C ARG A 93 6.87 -9.29 6.58
N ASN A 94 6.95 -8.19 7.30
CA ASN A 94 7.70 -8.15 8.55
C ASN A 94 7.08 -9.13 9.56
N PRO A 95 7.88 -9.68 10.48
CA PRO A 95 7.35 -10.60 11.50
C PRO A 95 6.21 -9.97 12.29
N CYS A 96 5.21 -10.79 12.57
CA CYS A 96 4.06 -10.38 13.38
C CYS A 96 4.27 -10.82 14.83
N PRO A 97 3.72 -10.05 15.82
CA PRO A 97 3.66 -10.53 17.19
C PRO A 97 2.87 -11.84 17.26
N ALA A 98 3.24 -12.72 18.18
CA ALA A 98 2.66 -14.06 18.28
C ALA A 98 1.14 -14.06 18.49
N ASN A 99 0.60 -13.02 19.10
CA ASN A 99 -0.83 -12.87 19.39
C ASN A 99 -1.54 -11.91 18.45
N ASP A 100 -0.89 -11.50 17.38
CA ASP A 100 -1.48 -10.58 16.38
C ASP A 100 -1.93 -11.39 15.18
N ASN A 101 -3.24 -11.48 14.96
CA ASN A 101 -3.85 -12.19 13.84
C ASN A 101 -4.30 -11.26 12.71
N THR A 102 -3.95 -9.99 12.79
CA THR A 102 -4.33 -9.00 11.78
C THR A 102 -3.40 -9.11 10.58
N PRO A 103 -3.93 -9.31 9.36
CA PRO A 103 -3.09 -9.36 8.18
C PRO A 103 -2.45 -8.02 7.84
#